data_f60e523ed1a559cc68e1a0a53ecf118d
#
_entry.id   f60e523ed1a559cc68e1a0a53ecf118d
#
_cell.length_a   1.000
_cell.length_b   1.000
_cell.length_c   1.000
_cell.angle_alpha   90.00
_cell.angle_beta   90.00
_cell.angle_gamma   90.00
#
_symmetry.space_group_name_H-M   'P 1'
#
loop_
_entity.id
_entity.type
_entity.pdbx_description
1 polymer ?
#
loop_
_entity_poly.entity_id
_entity_poly.type
_entity_poly.pdbx_seq_one_letter_code
_entity_poly.pdbx_strand_id
1 'polypeptide(L)'
;MKTKLMMTAAASAMLGTGMSTAAFAEDLTLCWAAWDPANALIELSKDFEAESGHNMSFEFVPWTSFADRMLNELNSGGQLCDLMIGDSQWIGGGAENGHYVKLNDFFDANNITMDDFIPATVTGYAEWPKNTPNYYALPAFGDVVGWTYRKDWFDRPELQTEFMETYGRALGVPASLAELKDIAAFFQGRDIDGTTVYGAAIYTERGSEGITMGVTNALYNYGFQYENPDQPYDLEGFVNSAGAIEGLEFYKSLYEAGAPPGSSNWYMGENIDAYRSGQVAMQMNFAFIWPGVEADENVGNGKSGYFPNPAGPAGQFAQLGGQGISVVAYSEKQDAALEYIQWFAQPEVQAQWWELGGYSALKAVVEDPGFATSQPYAQTFLDSMAIVKDFWAEPAYADLLIPMQERIHNYVIAGDGSAQDALDGLVRDWTEVFEDEGKL
;
A
#
# COMPACT_ATOMS: atom_id res chain seq x y z
N MET A 1 -55.78 62.44 51.70
CA MET A 1 -54.40 61.91 51.81
C MET A 1 -54.32 60.55 51.09
N LYS A 2 -53.73 60.50 49.90
CA LYS A 2 -53.64 59.29 49.08
C LYS A 2 -52.17 58.95 48.97
N THR A 3 -51.78 57.86 49.62
CA THR A 3 -50.41 57.34 49.60
C THR A 3 -50.20 56.46 48.33
N LYS A 4 -49.25 56.85 47.48
CA LYS A 4 -48.90 56.07 46.31
C LYS A 4 -47.80 55.07 46.74
N LEU A 5 -48.10 53.79 46.49
CA LEU A 5 -47.15 52.69 46.63
C LEU A 5 -46.37 52.62 45.32
N MET A 6 -45.03 52.76 45.38
CA MET A 6 -44.13 52.51 44.28
C MET A 6 -43.66 51.01 44.35
N MET A 7 -44.02 50.25 43.29
CA MET A 7 -43.49 48.93 43.06
C MET A 7 -42.18 49.07 42.26
N THR A 8 -41.08 48.62 42.84
CA THR A 8 -39.78 48.45 42.16
C THR A 8 -39.72 47.03 41.57
N ALA A 9 -39.69 46.93 40.25
CA ALA A 9 -39.44 45.66 39.56
C ALA A 9 -37.94 45.42 39.52
N ALA A 10 -37.48 44.34 40.17
CA ALA A 10 -36.12 43.85 40.06
C ALA A 10 -36.02 42.91 38.84
N ALA A 11 -35.29 43.32 37.83
CA ALA A 11 -34.97 42.50 36.68
C ALA A 11 -33.79 41.58 37.08
N SER A 12 -34.07 40.27 37.22
CA SER A 12 -33.02 39.25 37.39
C SER A 12 -32.42 38.93 36.03
N ALA A 13 -31.23 39.40 35.77
CA ALA A 13 -30.41 38.95 34.65
C ALA A 13 -29.87 37.53 34.96
N MET A 14 -30.43 36.50 34.31
CA MET A 14 -29.81 35.19 34.28
C MET A 14 -28.60 35.25 33.33
N LEU A 15 -27.40 35.30 33.92
CA LEU A 15 -26.14 34.95 33.22
C LEU A 15 -26.17 33.43 32.97
N GLY A 16 -26.49 33.06 31.73
CA GLY A 16 -26.23 31.72 31.26
C GLY A 16 -24.70 31.51 31.16
N THR A 17 -24.11 30.86 32.17
CA THR A 17 -22.78 30.29 32.06
C THR A 17 -22.87 29.13 31.08
N GLY A 18 -22.51 29.39 29.83
CA GLY A 18 -22.18 28.33 28.91
C GLY A 18 -21.00 27.56 29.52
N MET A 19 -21.25 26.38 30.05
CA MET A 19 -20.18 25.42 30.32
C MET A 19 -19.63 25.00 28.97
N SER A 20 -18.53 25.61 28.52
CA SER A 20 -17.64 24.97 27.59
C SER A 20 -17.15 23.72 28.32
N THR A 21 -17.56 22.55 27.89
CA THR A 21 -16.87 21.31 28.24
C THR A 21 -15.47 21.47 27.67
N ALA A 22 -14.51 21.78 28.53
CA ALA A 22 -13.11 21.63 28.15
C ALA A 22 -12.95 20.16 27.74
N ALA A 23 -12.69 19.91 26.47
CA ALA A 23 -12.26 18.60 26.04
C ALA A 23 -10.98 18.30 26.84
N PHE A 24 -10.97 17.19 27.57
CA PHE A 24 -9.78 16.77 28.27
C PHE A 24 -8.78 16.30 27.23
N ALA A 25 -7.51 16.66 27.41
CA ALA A 25 -6.43 16.10 26.61
C ALA A 25 -6.40 14.58 26.80
N GLU A 26 -6.39 13.86 25.69
CA GLU A 26 -6.31 12.38 25.67
C GLU A 26 -4.93 11.95 25.17
N ASP A 27 -4.46 10.79 25.62
CA ASP A 27 -3.27 10.13 25.12
C ASP A 27 -3.69 9.07 24.10
N LEU A 28 -3.63 9.38 22.80
CA LEU A 28 -4.00 8.48 21.71
C LEU A 28 -2.84 7.57 21.32
N THR A 29 -3.11 6.32 21.00
CA THR A 29 -2.13 5.39 20.41
C THR A 29 -2.53 5.03 18.99
N LEU A 30 -1.64 5.34 18.02
CA LEU A 30 -1.75 4.93 16.64
C LEU A 30 -0.83 3.74 16.39
N CYS A 31 -1.40 2.64 15.89
CA CYS A 31 -0.68 1.43 15.53
C CYS A 31 -0.42 1.39 14.03
N TRP A 32 0.84 1.11 13.63
CA TRP A 32 1.23 0.96 12.24
C TRP A 32 2.51 0.12 12.07
N ALA A 33 2.93 -0.04 10.80
CA ALA A 33 4.20 -0.69 10.49
C ALA A 33 5.40 0.20 10.84
N ALA A 34 6.53 -0.44 11.17
CA ALA A 34 7.81 0.23 11.42
C ALA A 34 8.56 0.45 10.10
N TRP A 35 8.42 1.63 9.51
CA TRP A 35 9.04 2.03 8.23
C TRP A 35 9.18 3.55 8.09
N ASP A 36 9.77 4.03 6.99
CA ASP A 36 10.00 5.47 6.80
C ASP A 36 8.72 6.33 6.82
N PRO A 37 7.59 5.94 6.19
CA PRO A 37 6.35 6.70 6.31
C PRO A 37 5.83 6.85 7.74
N ALA A 38 6.05 5.85 8.59
CA ALA A 38 5.66 5.94 10.00
C ALA A 38 6.46 7.02 10.75
N ASN A 39 7.76 7.15 10.44
CA ASN A 39 8.58 8.24 10.99
C ASN A 39 8.09 9.62 10.52
N ALA A 40 7.68 9.73 9.25
CA ALA A 40 7.07 10.95 8.71
C ALA A 40 5.75 11.28 9.42
N LEU A 41 4.94 10.27 9.76
CA LEU A 41 3.68 10.47 10.48
C LEU A 41 3.90 10.97 11.91
N ILE A 42 4.95 10.50 12.62
CA ILE A 42 5.32 11.06 13.93
C ILE A 42 5.58 12.57 13.81
N GLU A 43 6.34 12.96 12.81
CA GLU A 43 6.69 14.38 12.62
C GLU A 43 5.46 15.22 12.32
N LEU A 44 4.62 14.75 11.41
CA LEU A 44 3.36 15.38 11.04
C LEU A 44 2.41 15.53 12.24
N SER A 45 2.30 14.49 13.08
CA SER A 45 1.35 14.47 14.20
C SER A 45 1.68 15.46 15.32
N LYS A 46 2.89 16.03 15.35
CA LYS A 46 3.22 17.11 16.28
C LYS A 46 2.34 18.36 16.07
N ASP A 47 1.91 18.59 14.83
CA ASP A 47 1.01 19.70 14.55
C ASP A 47 -0.38 19.42 15.11
N PHE A 48 -0.89 18.18 15.00
CA PHE A 48 -2.12 17.77 15.67
C PHE A 48 -2.06 17.94 17.19
N GLU A 49 -0.96 17.52 17.82
CA GLU A 49 -0.76 17.68 19.27
C GLU A 49 -0.78 19.17 19.68
N ALA A 50 -0.15 20.02 18.87
CA ALA A 50 -0.12 21.47 19.13
C ALA A 50 -1.48 22.15 18.96
N GLU A 51 -2.31 21.67 18.02
CA GLU A 51 -3.61 22.24 17.69
C GLU A 51 -4.70 21.75 18.65
N SER A 52 -4.76 20.43 18.91
CA SER A 52 -5.82 19.79 19.68
C SER A 52 -5.55 19.76 21.18
N GLY A 53 -4.27 19.71 21.57
CA GLY A 53 -3.84 19.48 22.95
C GLY A 53 -3.85 18.01 23.37
N HIS A 54 -4.23 17.07 22.48
CA HIS A 54 -4.05 15.64 22.67
C HIS A 54 -2.57 15.26 22.56
N ASN A 55 -2.17 14.11 23.11
CA ASN A 55 -0.85 13.55 22.89
C ASN A 55 -0.95 12.33 21.99
N MET A 56 0.02 12.15 21.09
CA MET A 56 0.11 10.98 20.20
C MET A 56 1.22 10.05 20.66
N SER A 57 0.87 8.79 20.82
CA SER A 57 1.79 7.68 21.00
C SER A 57 1.70 6.74 19.80
N PHE A 58 2.81 6.08 19.47
CA PHE A 58 2.89 5.24 18.28
C PHE A 58 3.40 3.85 18.66
N GLU A 59 2.67 2.82 18.25
CA GLU A 59 3.11 1.42 18.33
C GLU A 59 3.44 0.94 16.93
N PHE A 60 4.75 0.91 16.61
CA PHE A 60 5.22 0.48 15.32
C PHE A 60 5.83 -0.91 15.37
N VAL A 61 5.35 -1.78 14.50
CA VAL A 61 5.73 -3.19 14.41
C VAL A 61 6.39 -3.46 13.06
N PRO A 62 7.53 -4.18 13.01
CA PRO A 62 8.10 -4.60 11.72
C PRO A 62 7.05 -5.26 10.83
N TRP A 63 7.06 -4.93 9.52
CA TRP A 63 6.05 -5.41 8.57
C TRP A 63 5.85 -6.93 8.62
N THR A 64 6.93 -7.70 8.67
CA THR A 64 6.92 -9.16 8.71
C THR A 64 6.19 -9.79 9.92
N SER A 65 5.90 -9.00 10.95
CA SER A 65 5.14 -9.42 12.14
C SER A 65 3.94 -8.52 12.43
N PHE A 66 3.69 -7.54 11.56
CA PHE A 66 2.65 -6.53 11.77
C PHE A 66 1.24 -7.14 11.70
N ALA A 67 0.97 -7.93 10.65
CA ALA A 67 -0.32 -8.61 10.49
C ALA A 67 -0.64 -9.48 11.70
N ASP A 68 0.25 -10.40 12.07
CA ASP A 68 0.04 -11.31 13.18
C ASP A 68 -0.24 -10.59 14.50
N ARG A 69 0.55 -9.56 14.79
CA ARG A 69 0.40 -8.79 16.02
C ARG A 69 -0.90 -8.00 16.06
N MET A 70 -1.22 -7.28 15.00
CA MET A 70 -2.39 -6.40 14.97
C MET A 70 -3.69 -7.18 14.84
N LEU A 71 -3.76 -8.23 14.03
CA LEU A 71 -4.94 -9.07 13.94
C LEU A 71 -5.20 -9.81 15.26
N ASN A 72 -4.16 -10.29 15.97
CA ASN A 72 -4.31 -10.85 17.29
C ASN A 72 -4.83 -9.83 18.31
N GLU A 73 -4.34 -8.57 18.27
CA GLU A 73 -4.84 -7.50 19.13
C GLU A 73 -6.32 -7.23 18.89
N LEU A 74 -6.73 -7.06 17.62
CA LEU A 74 -8.12 -6.85 17.25
C LEU A 74 -9.02 -8.02 17.63
N ASN A 75 -8.63 -9.27 17.32
CA ASN A 75 -9.41 -10.47 17.61
C ASN A 75 -9.58 -10.73 19.11
N SER A 76 -8.64 -10.25 19.92
CA SER A 76 -8.77 -10.35 21.41
C SER A 76 -9.61 -9.22 22.01
N GLY A 77 -10.04 -8.24 21.23
CA GLY A 77 -10.70 -7.03 21.73
C GLY A 77 -9.75 -6.16 22.55
N GLY A 78 -8.47 -6.15 22.20
CA GLY A 78 -7.44 -5.39 22.89
C GLY A 78 -7.63 -3.87 22.75
N GLN A 79 -7.08 -3.12 23.69
CA GLN A 79 -7.19 -1.65 23.77
C GLN A 79 -5.83 -0.95 23.59
N LEU A 80 -4.87 -1.61 22.93
CA LEU A 80 -3.57 -1.03 22.66
C LEU A 80 -3.68 0.15 21.69
N CYS A 81 -4.50 -0.01 20.65
CA CYS A 81 -4.63 0.95 19.58
C CYS A 81 -5.94 1.72 19.70
N ASP A 82 -5.89 3.04 19.61
CA ASP A 82 -7.06 3.90 19.41
C ASP A 82 -7.33 4.11 17.91
N LEU A 83 -6.25 4.24 17.14
CA LEU A 83 -6.22 4.33 15.69
C LEU A 83 -5.32 3.23 15.13
N MET A 84 -5.70 2.67 13.99
CA MET A 84 -4.90 1.70 13.27
C MET A 84 -4.83 2.04 11.79
N ILE A 85 -3.61 2.10 11.25
CA ILE A 85 -3.43 2.13 9.80
C ILE A 85 -3.21 0.68 9.36
N GLY A 86 -4.23 0.14 8.67
CA GLY A 86 -4.30 -1.24 8.24
C GLY A 86 -4.28 -1.38 6.73
N ASP A 87 -3.82 -2.54 6.26
CA ASP A 87 -3.71 -2.84 4.84
C ASP A 87 -5.08 -3.08 4.18
N SER A 88 -5.15 -2.98 2.86
CA SER A 88 -6.38 -3.11 2.07
C SER A 88 -7.05 -4.47 2.24
N GLN A 89 -6.30 -5.54 2.35
CA GLN A 89 -6.84 -6.88 2.54
C GLN A 89 -7.48 -7.10 3.92
N TRP A 90 -7.27 -6.22 4.90
CA TRP A 90 -7.84 -6.38 6.25
C TRP A 90 -9.15 -5.64 6.45
N ILE A 91 -9.55 -4.77 5.51
CA ILE A 91 -10.75 -3.96 5.68
C ILE A 91 -12.02 -4.82 5.81
N GLY A 92 -12.09 -5.93 5.05
CA GLY A 92 -13.21 -6.87 5.12
C GLY A 92 -13.35 -7.50 6.50
N GLY A 93 -12.28 -8.12 7.00
CA GLY A 93 -12.25 -8.72 8.34
C GLY A 93 -12.49 -7.70 9.44
N GLY A 94 -11.90 -6.52 9.34
CA GLY A 94 -12.08 -5.43 10.30
C GLY A 94 -13.52 -4.94 10.40
N ALA A 95 -14.21 -4.83 9.26
CA ALA A 95 -15.60 -4.40 9.20
C ALA A 95 -16.58 -5.49 9.65
N GLU A 96 -16.45 -6.72 9.15
CA GLU A 96 -17.39 -7.82 9.47
C GLU A 96 -17.29 -8.29 10.90
N ASN A 97 -16.09 -8.32 11.47
CA ASN A 97 -15.88 -8.70 12.86
C ASN A 97 -16.12 -7.55 13.86
N GLY A 98 -16.46 -6.35 13.37
CA GLY A 98 -16.75 -5.19 14.22
C GLY A 98 -15.52 -4.61 14.93
N HIS A 99 -14.34 -4.77 14.35
CA HIS A 99 -13.09 -4.22 14.89
C HIS A 99 -12.95 -2.73 14.60
N TYR A 100 -13.58 -2.23 13.53
CA TYR A 100 -13.51 -0.82 13.11
C TYR A 100 -14.85 -0.12 13.28
N VAL A 101 -14.79 1.13 13.69
CA VAL A 101 -15.96 2.02 13.74
C VAL A 101 -16.40 2.36 12.32
N LYS A 102 -17.71 2.29 12.04
CA LYS A 102 -18.27 2.79 10.78
C LYS A 102 -18.28 4.31 10.80
N LEU A 103 -17.68 4.94 9.78
CA LEU A 103 -17.36 6.37 9.75
C LEU A 103 -18.37 7.23 8.98
N ASN A 104 -19.40 6.66 8.35
CA ASN A 104 -20.34 7.41 7.50
C ASN A 104 -20.96 8.64 8.16
N ASP A 105 -21.57 8.45 9.34
CA ASP A 105 -22.24 9.55 10.05
C ASP A 105 -21.25 10.65 10.45
N PHE A 106 -20.01 10.25 10.79
CA PHE A 106 -18.93 11.18 11.11
C PHE A 106 -18.48 11.96 9.87
N PHE A 107 -18.28 11.28 8.74
CA PHE A 107 -17.90 11.93 7.49
C PHE A 107 -18.95 12.92 7.01
N ASP A 108 -20.23 12.54 7.05
CA ASP A 108 -21.34 13.41 6.70
C ASP A 108 -21.40 14.66 7.60
N ALA A 109 -21.23 14.48 8.91
CA ALA A 109 -21.26 15.57 9.88
C ALA A 109 -20.11 16.58 9.72
N ASN A 110 -18.94 16.11 9.21
CA ASN A 110 -17.73 16.91 9.06
C ASN A 110 -17.41 17.30 7.61
N ASN A 111 -18.32 17.02 6.66
CA ASN A 111 -18.15 17.29 5.23
C ASN A 111 -16.91 16.64 4.63
N ILE A 112 -16.54 15.45 5.10
CA ILE A 112 -15.50 14.62 4.51
C ILE A 112 -16.19 13.75 3.46
N THR A 113 -15.81 13.91 2.18
CA THR A 113 -16.38 13.11 1.10
C THR A 113 -15.32 12.18 0.49
N MET A 114 -15.70 10.93 0.27
CA MET A 114 -14.79 9.96 -0.37
C MET A 114 -14.56 10.29 -1.86
N ASP A 115 -15.41 11.12 -2.46
CA ASP A 115 -15.18 11.64 -3.81
C ASP A 115 -13.93 12.54 -3.92
N ASP A 116 -13.42 13.05 -2.81
CA ASP A 116 -12.19 13.85 -2.77
C ASP A 116 -10.91 12.99 -2.79
N PHE A 117 -11.04 11.67 -2.65
CA PHE A 117 -9.90 10.75 -2.66
C PHE A 117 -9.79 10.00 -4.00
N ILE A 118 -8.60 9.45 -4.27
CA ILE A 118 -8.36 8.58 -5.43
C ILE A 118 -9.31 7.38 -5.34
N PRO A 119 -10.15 7.11 -6.35
CA PRO A 119 -11.18 6.07 -6.24
C PRO A 119 -10.65 4.68 -5.85
N ALA A 120 -9.49 4.29 -6.37
CA ALA A 120 -8.88 3.01 -6.04
C ALA A 120 -8.52 2.89 -4.55
N THR A 121 -8.15 3.99 -3.89
CA THR A 121 -7.84 4.00 -2.46
C THR A 121 -9.11 3.90 -1.60
N VAL A 122 -10.21 4.47 -2.07
CA VAL A 122 -11.51 4.34 -1.40
C VAL A 122 -11.99 2.89 -1.46
N THR A 123 -12.03 2.31 -2.68
CA THR A 123 -12.45 0.93 -2.88
C THR A 123 -11.49 -0.07 -2.23
N GLY A 124 -10.18 0.24 -2.24
CA GLY A 124 -9.15 -0.65 -1.68
C GLY A 124 -9.22 -0.77 -0.17
N TYR A 125 -9.23 0.33 0.55
CA TYR A 125 -9.04 0.30 2.00
C TYR A 125 -9.92 1.22 2.84
N ALA A 126 -10.99 1.77 2.28
CA ALA A 126 -11.94 2.56 3.05
C ALA A 126 -13.33 1.91 3.17
N GLU A 127 -13.81 1.23 2.13
CA GLU A 127 -15.18 0.71 2.05
C GLU A 127 -15.29 -0.81 2.19
N TRP A 128 -16.38 -1.24 2.80
CA TRP A 128 -16.77 -2.64 2.87
C TRP A 128 -18.29 -2.81 2.99
N PRO A 129 -18.96 -3.76 2.26
CA PRO A 129 -18.38 -4.50 1.13
C PRO A 129 -17.91 -3.57 0.00
N LYS A 130 -16.96 -4.02 -0.82
CA LYS A 130 -16.41 -3.21 -1.94
C LYS A 130 -17.53 -2.69 -2.85
N ASN A 131 -17.35 -1.48 -3.38
CA ASN A 131 -18.32 -0.75 -4.19
C ASN A 131 -19.63 -0.43 -3.44
N THR A 132 -19.58 -0.29 -2.13
CA THR A 132 -20.69 0.19 -1.31
C THR A 132 -20.28 1.43 -0.53
N PRO A 133 -21.21 2.39 -0.29
CA PRO A 133 -20.87 3.59 0.47
C PRO A 133 -20.89 3.32 1.99
N ASN A 134 -20.18 2.30 2.44
CA ASN A 134 -19.99 2.00 3.87
C ASN A 134 -18.52 2.10 4.20
N TYR A 135 -18.13 3.13 4.91
CA TYR A 135 -16.72 3.47 5.15
C TYR A 135 -16.30 3.12 6.57
N TYR A 136 -15.15 2.44 6.69
CA TYR A 136 -14.56 2.00 7.95
C TYR A 136 -13.14 2.55 8.15
N ALA A 137 -12.62 3.24 7.15
CA ALA A 137 -11.35 3.93 7.22
C ALA A 137 -11.36 5.21 6.37
N LEU A 138 -10.42 6.13 6.64
CA LEU A 138 -10.05 7.21 5.73
C LEU A 138 -8.81 6.73 4.93
N PRO A 139 -8.75 6.92 3.60
CA PRO A 139 -7.51 6.66 2.85
C PRO A 139 -6.35 7.50 3.41
N ALA A 140 -5.35 6.84 3.97
CA ALA A 140 -4.25 7.51 4.68
C ALA A 140 -2.94 7.48 3.90
N PHE A 141 -2.69 6.40 3.18
CA PHE A 141 -1.42 6.17 2.51
C PHE A 141 -1.65 5.51 1.15
N GLY A 142 -1.52 6.29 0.08
CA GLY A 142 -1.63 5.80 -1.30
C GLY A 142 -0.30 5.24 -1.77
N ASP A 143 -0.11 3.93 -1.73
CA ASP A 143 1.11 3.29 -2.20
C ASP A 143 0.85 2.38 -3.40
N VAL A 144 1.88 2.07 -4.16
CA VAL A 144 1.77 1.27 -5.38
C VAL A 144 3.10 0.64 -5.72
N VAL A 145 3.08 -0.56 -6.26
CA VAL A 145 4.30 -1.18 -6.80
C VAL A 145 4.77 -0.44 -8.04
N GLY A 146 6.06 -0.13 -8.04
CA GLY A 146 6.75 0.43 -9.18
C GLY A 146 8.19 -0.08 -9.27
N TRP A 147 8.93 0.48 -10.19
CA TRP A 147 10.30 0.09 -10.46
C TRP A 147 11.25 1.26 -10.29
N THR A 148 12.41 0.97 -9.70
CA THR A 148 13.55 1.88 -9.67
C THR A 148 14.67 1.28 -10.52
N TYR A 149 15.39 2.09 -11.28
CA TYR A 149 16.48 1.64 -12.12
C TYR A 149 17.70 2.56 -12.05
N ARG A 150 18.85 2.03 -12.29
CA ARG A 150 20.13 2.76 -12.36
C ARG A 150 20.20 3.56 -13.66
N LYS A 151 19.59 4.76 -13.63
CA LYS A 151 19.57 5.69 -14.77
C LYS A 151 20.99 6.02 -15.24
N ASP A 152 21.91 6.21 -14.31
CA ASP A 152 23.32 6.46 -14.62
C ASP A 152 24.00 5.32 -15.39
N TRP A 153 23.56 4.07 -15.22
CA TRP A 153 24.05 2.94 -16.04
C TRP A 153 23.33 2.89 -17.39
N PHE A 154 22.03 3.09 -17.40
CA PHE A 154 21.24 3.09 -18.62
C PHE A 154 21.69 4.19 -19.59
N ASP A 155 22.16 5.32 -19.09
CA ASP A 155 22.62 6.46 -19.91
C ASP A 155 24.07 6.26 -20.45
N ARG A 156 24.78 5.17 -20.11
CA ARG A 156 26.15 4.91 -20.59
C ARG A 156 26.18 4.59 -22.09
N PRO A 157 26.95 5.32 -22.91
CA PRO A 157 27.00 5.11 -24.36
C PRO A 157 27.40 3.68 -24.77
N GLU A 158 28.34 3.06 -24.05
CA GLU A 158 28.78 1.69 -24.29
C GLU A 158 27.67 0.68 -24.06
N LEU A 159 26.90 0.80 -22.96
CA LEU A 159 25.78 -0.06 -22.66
C LEU A 159 24.60 0.15 -23.63
N GLN A 160 24.37 1.39 -24.06
CA GLN A 160 23.38 1.71 -25.09
C GLN A 160 23.73 1.02 -26.42
N THR A 161 25.00 1.06 -26.81
CA THR A 161 25.47 0.44 -28.06
C THR A 161 25.31 -1.07 -28.00
N GLU A 162 25.80 -1.73 -26.96
CA GLU A 162 25.71 -3.18 -26.79
C GLU A 162 24.25 -3.66 -26.70
N PHE A 163 23.39 -2.93 -25.99
CA PHE A 163 21.99 -3.28 -25.87
C PHE A 163 21.26 -3.17 -27.23
N MET A 164 21.54 -2.08 -27.98
CA MET A 164 21.02 -1.90 -29.33
C MET A 164 21.47 -3.02 -30.28
N GLU A 165 22.73 -3.45 -30.22
CA GLU A 165 23.25 -4.56 -31.02
C GLU A 165 22.60 -5.89 -30.66
N THR A 166 22.26 -6.11 -29.37
CA THR A 166 21.71 -7.36 -28.87
C THR A 166 20.20 -7.46 -29.08
N TYR A 167 19.45 -6.38 -28.78
CA TYR A 167 17.98 -6.38 -28.73
C TYR A 167 17.31 -5.53 -29.81
N GLY A 168 18.08 -4.80 -30.62
CA GLY A 168 17.57 -3.98 -31.73
C GLY A 168 16.79 -2.73 -31.31
N ARG A 169 16.92 -2.31 -30.05
CA ARG A 169 16.26 -1.13 -29.48
C ARG A 169 17.17 -0.44 -28.45
N ALA A 170 16.87 0.82 -28.12
CA ALA A 170 17.62 1.56 -27.10
C ALA A 170 17.39 0.94 -25.70
N LEU A 171 18.42 0.96 -24.86
CA LEU A 171 18.31 0.69 -23.44
C LEU A 171 17.57 1.86 -22.77
N GLY A 172 16.43 1.61 -22.18
CA GLY A 172 15.58 2.64 -21.56
C GLY A 172 14.49 2.03 -20.71
N VAL A 173 13.53 2.85 -20.28
CA VAL A 173 12.37 2.37 -19.54
C VAL A 173 11.60 1.35 -20.38
N PRO A 174 11.36 0.12 -19.85
CA PRO A 174 10.67 -0.91 -20.60
C PRO A 174 9.17 -0.58 -20.76
N ALA A 175 8.64 -0.74 -21.96
CA ALA A 175 7.22 -0.56 -22.24
C ALA A 175 6.40 -1.84 -21.91
N SER A 176 7.06 -2.99 -21.84
CA SER A 176 6.42 -4.27 -21.59
C SER A 176 7.22 -5.13 -20.61
N LEU A 177 6.53 -6.11 -20.00
CA LEU A 177 7.17 -7.12 -19.15
C LEU A 177 8.22 -7.92 -19.90
N ALA A 178 8.03 -8.17 -21.20
CA ALA A 178 9.04 -8.83 -22.04
C ALA A 178 10.32 -7.97 -22.16
N GLU A 179 10.17 -6.67 -22.38
CA GLU A 179 11.31 -5.75 -22.42
C GLU A 179 12.01 -5.63 -21.07
N LEU A 180 11.26 -5.64 -19.97
CA LEU A 180 11.80 -5.68 -18.60
C LEU A 180 12.71 -6.89 -18.42
N LYS A 181 12.26 -8.08 -18.84
CA LYS A 181 13.06 -9.31 -18.76
C LYS A 181 14.32 -9.24 -19.62
N ASP A 182 14.24 -8.69 -20.83
CA ASP A 182 15.41 -8.49 -21.69
C ASP A 182 16.46 -7.60 -21.02
N ILE A 183 16.01 -6.51 -20.37
CA ILE A 183 16.91 -5.61 -19.63
C ILE A 183 17.53 -6.34 -18.42
N ALA A 184 16.71 -7.10 -17.68
CA ALA A 184 17.21 -7.88 -16.57
C ALA A 184 18.28 -8.90 -17.02
N ALA A 185 18.03 -9.63 -18.11
CA ALA A 185 19.00 -10.56 -18.70
C ALA A 185 20.28 -9.86 -19.20
N PHE A 186 20.14 -8.64 -19.74
CA PHE A 186 21.29 -7.86 -20.22
C PHE A 186 22.28 -7.49 -19.10
N PHE A 187 21.78 -7.16 -17.92
CA PHE A 187 22.63 -6.83 -16.77
C PHE A 187 23.09 -8.04 -15.97
N GLN A 188 22.56 -9.23 -16.22
CA GLN A 188 22.83 -10.43 -15.44
C GLN A 188 24.29 -10.86 -15.50
N GLY A 189 24.99 -10.78 -14.36
CA GLY A 189 26.42 -11.15 -14.24
C GLY A 189 27.39 -10.20 -14.95
N ARG A 190 26.94 -9.00 -15.31
CA ARG A 190 27.77 -8.00 -16.02
C ARG A 190 28.77 -7.35 -15.06
N ASP A 191 29.96 -7.05 -15.55
CA ASP A 191 30.91 -6.20 -14.86
C ASP A 191 30.59 -4.72 -15.12
N ILE A 192 30.34 -3.95 -14.06
CA ILE A 192 30.20 -2.52 -14.09
C ILE A 192 31.24 -1.92 -13.14
N ASP A 193 32.22 -1.25 -13.69
CA ASP A 193 33.31 -0.59 -12.94
C ASP A 193 34.05 -1.54 -11.97
N GLY A 194 34.25 -2.81 -12.38
CA GLY A 194 34.91 -3.83 -11.57
C GLY A 194 34.00 -4.53 -10.54
N THR A 195 32.70 -4.27 -10.60
CA THR A 195 31.71 -4.92 -9.74
C THR A 195 30.76 -5.78 -10.58
N THR A 196 30.57 -7.04 -10.21
CA THR A 196 29.57 -7.89 -10.85
C THR A 196 28.18 -7.46 -10.40
N VAL A 197 27.34 -7.11 -11.36
CA VAL A 197 25.95 -6.67 -11.12
C VAL A 197 24.94 -7.65 -11.73
N TYR A 198 23.70 -7.56 -11.30
CA TYR A 198 22.61 -8.42 -11.73
C TYR A 198 21.43 -7.58 -12.26
N GLY A 199 20.49 -8.26 -12.92
CA GLY A 199 19.43 -7.58 -13.65
C GLY A 199 18.42 -6.90 -12.76
N ALA A 200 17.77 -7.66 -11.87
CA ALA A 200 16.68 -7.14 -11.09
C ALA A 200 16.54 -7.82 -9.72
N ALA A 201 16.29 -7.03 -8.68
CA ALA A 201 15.77 -7.52 -7.42
C ALA A 201 14.24 -7.55 -7.50
N ILE A 202 13.66 -8.72 -7.24
CA ILE A 202 12.21 -8.95 -7.18
C ILE A 202 11.85 -9.70 -5.91
N TYR A 203 10.58 -9.70 -5.53
CA TYR A 203 10.11 -10.39 -4.33
C TYR A 203 10.08 -11.90 -4.51
N THR A 204 10.70 -12.63 -3.61
CA THR A 204 10.84 -14.09 -3.64
C THR A 204 10.57 -14.73 -2.28
N GLU A 205 10.45 -13.93 -1.23
CA GLU A 205 10.25 -14.40 0.15
C GLU A 205 8.93 -15.17 0.27
N ARG A 206 8.99 -16.34 0.92
CA ARG A 206 7.84 -17.25 1.02
C ARG A 206 6.79 -16.79 2.01
N GLY A 207 7.21 -16.14 3.08
CA GLY A 207 6.32 -15.66 4.14
C GLY A 207 5.90 -14.21 3.94
N SER A 208 5.25 -13.64 4.93
CA SER A 208 5.00 -12.20 5.07
C SER A 208 4.50 -11.50 3.79
N GLU A 209 3.78 -12.24 2.92
CA GLU A 209 3.23 -11.77 1.64
C GLU A 209 4.27 -11.49 0.53
N GLY A 210 5.56 -11.68 0.76
CA GLY A 210 6.60 -11.25 -0.17
C GLY A 210 6.39 -11.72 -1.60
N ILE A 211 6.41 -13.03 -1.86
CA ILE A 211 6.31 -13.56 -3.22
C ILE A 211 4.93 -13.28 -3.84
N THR A 212 3.85 -13.24 -3.05
CA THR A 212 2.50 -12.97 -3.57
C THR A 212 2.36 -11.52 -4.01
N MET A 213 2.89 -10.56 -3.25
CA MET A 213 2.94 -9.16 -3.66
C MET A 213 3.76 -8.96 -4.93
N GLY A 214 4.83 -9.74 -5.11
CA GLY A 214 5.65 -9.67 -6.32
C GLY A 214 4.94 -10.23 -7.55
N VAL A 215 4.46 -11.46 -7.45
CA VAL A 215 3.90 -12.20 -8.57
C VAL A 215 2.60 -11.61 -9.09
N THR A 216 1.76 -11.01 -8.23
CA THR A 216 0.48 -10.40 -8.65
C THR A 216 0.69 -9.28 -9.65
N ASN A 217 1.83 -8.55 -9.58
CA ASN A 217 2.18 -7.55 -10.59
C ASN A 217 2.39 -8.15 -11.99
N ALA A 218 2.83 -9.39 -12.09
CA ALA A 218 2.87 -10.12 -13.35
C ALA A 218 1.49 -10.68 -13.69
N LEU A 219 0.85 -11.38 -12.76
CA LEU A 219 -0.42 -12.07 -12.98
C LEU A 219 -1.52 -11.14 -13.49
N TYR A 220 -1.69 -9.94 -12.91
CA TYR A 220 -2.68 -8.97 -13.39
C TYR A 220 -2.45 -8.56 -14.84
N ASN A 221 -1.22 -8.42 -15.25
CA ASN A 221 -0.83 -8.05 -16.60
C ASN A 221 -1.02 -9.19 -17.63
N TYR A 222 -1.27 -10.40 -17.14
CA TYR A 222 -1.63 -11.59 -17.91
C TYR A 222 -3.10 -11.98 -17.77
N GLY A 223 -3.91 -11.21 -17.03
CA GLY A 223 -5.35 -11.39 -16.97
C GLY A 223 -5.85 -12.24 -15.81
N PHE A 224 -5.01 -12.52 -14.83
CA PHE A 224 -5.42 -13.17 -13.58
C PHE A 224 -6.54 -12.40 -12.89
N GLN A 225 -7.47 -13.14 -12.29
CA GLN A 225 -8.49 -12.67 -11.39
C GLN A 225 -8.59 -13.64 -10.21
N TYR A 226 -8.90 -13.12 -9.04
CA TYR A 226 -9.06 -13.93 -7.83
C TYR A 226 -10.28 -14.84 -7.91
N GLU A 227 -11.33 -14.40 -8.61
CA GLU A 227 -12.59 -15.10 -8.78
C GLU A 227 -13.32 -14.59 -10.03
N ASN A 228 -14.41 -15.23 -10.37
CA ASN A 228 -15.38 -14.76 -11.37
C ASN A 228 -16.03 -13.45 -10.90
N PRO A 229 -15.89 -12.34 -11.64
CA PRO A 229 -16.47 -11.06 -11.22
C PRO A 229 -18.00 -11.05 -11.19
N ASP A 230 -18.65 -11.99 -11.87
CA ASP A 230 -20.11 -12.12 -11.92
C ASP A 230 -20.66 -13.14 -10.91
N GLN A 231 -19.80 -13.96 -10.32
CA GLN A 231 -20.18 -15.01 -9.37
C GLN A 231 -19.11 -15.16 -8.28
N PRO A 232 -19.36 -14.63 -7.06
CA PRO A 232 -18.41 -14.75 -5.96
C PRO A 232 -18.04 -16.23 -5.68
N TYR A 233 -16.78 -16.44 -5.32
CA TYR A 233 -16.18 -17.73 -4.98
C TYR A 233 -16.10 -18.76 -6.13
N ASP A 234 -16.46 -18.39 -7.35
CA ASP A 234 -16.19 -19.19 -8.56
C ASP A 234 -14.76 -18.92 -9.04
N LEU A 235 -13.85 -19.85 -8.74
CA LEU A 235 -12.40 -19.70 -8.90
C LEU A 235 -11.87 -20.29 -10.20
N GLU A 236 -12.51 -21.38 -10.68
CA GLU A 236 -12.03 -22.17 -11.80
C GLU A 236 -12.06 -21.38 -13.12
N GLY A 237 -10.95 -21.36 -13.83
CA GLY A 237 -10.81 -20.60 -15.09
C GLY A 237 -10.51 -19.11 -14.89
N PHE A 238 -10.44 -18.63 -13.65
CA PHE A 238 -10.04 -17.27 -13.28
C PHE A 238 -8.68 -17.27 -12.58
N VAL A 239 -8.54 -17.99 -11.48
CA VAL A 239 -7.29 -18.18 -10.77
C VAL A 239 -6.28 -18.95 -11.61
N ASN A 240 -6.73 -20.01 -12.29
CA ASN A 240 -5.94 -20.90 -13.14
C ASN A 240 -6.19 -20.70 -14.64
N SER A 241 -6.55 -19.47 -15.05
CA SER A 241 -6.73 -19.14 -16.47
C SER A 241 -5.42 -19.34 -17.25
N ALA A 242 -5.53 -19.54 -18.57
CA ALA A 242 -4.35 -19.66 -19.44
C ALA A 242 -3.41 -18.44 -19.30
N GLY A 243 -3.99 -17.23 -19.17
CA GLY A 243 -3.21 -16.02 -18.93
C GLY A 243 -2.52 -16.04 -17.57
N ALA A 244 -3.19 -16.47 -16.50
CA ALA A 244 -2.58 -16.59 -15.18
C ALA A 244 -1.39 -17.58 -15.18
N ILE A 245 -1.52 -18.71 -15.90
CA ILE A 245 -0.44 -19.69 -16.09
C ILE A 245 0.76 -19.02 -16.78
N GLU A 246 0.55 -18.33 -17.90
CA GLU A 246 1.61 -17.59 -18.62
C GLU A 246 2.24 -16.49 -17.73
N GLY A 247 1.44 -15.81 -16.92
CA GLY A 247 1.93 -14.78 -15.97
C GLY A 247 2.83 -15.35 -14.88
N LEU A 248 2.48 -16.52 -14.35
CA LEU A 248 3.30 -17.21 -13.36
C LEU A 248 4.60 -17.75 -13.99
N GLU A 249 4.54 -18.29 -15.22
CA GLU A 249 5.71 -18.68 -16.00
C GLU A 249 6.62 -17.49 -16.30
N PHE A 250 6.04 -16.34 -16.64
CA PHE A 250 6.80 -15.10 -16.83
C PHE A 250 7.55 -14.70 -15.56
N TYR A 251 6.90 -14.69 -14.40
CA TYR A 251 7.56 -14.30 -13.16
C TYR A 251 8.75 -15.20 -12.81
N LYS A 252 8.60 -16.51 -12.98
CA LYS A 252 9.70 -17.46 -12.86
C LYS A 252 10.82 -17.15 -13.86
N SER A 253 10.48 -16.90 -15.13
CA SER A 253 11.46 -16.56 -16.15
C SER A 253 12.23 -15.27 -15.88
N LEU A 254 11.60 -14.28 -15.24
CA LEU A 254 12.23 -13.04 -14.80
C LEU A 254 13.20 -13.31 -13.65
N TYR A 255 12.80 -14.13 -12.68
CA TYR A 255 13.68 -14.58 -11.60
C TYR A 255 14.93 -15.28 -12.14
N GLU A 256 14.75 -16.25 -13.04
CA GLU A 256 15.87 -17.01 -13.63
C GLU A 256 16.78 -16.14 -14.50
N ALA A 257 16.21 -15.13 -15.20
CA ALA A 257 16.96 -14.29 -16.13
C ALA A 257 17.74 -13.16 -15.46
N GLY A 258 17.28 -12.65 -14.31
CA GLY A 258 17.79 -11.39 -13.79
C GLY A 258 18.06 -11.32 -12.29
N ALA A 259 17.62 -12.29 -11.50
CA ALA A 259 17.76 -12.20 -10.04
C ALA A 259 19.20 -12.52 -9.58
N PRO A 260 19.70 -11.87 -8.55
CA PRO A 260 21.02 -12.16 -7.98
C PRO A 260 21.11 -13.57 -7.39
N PRO A 261 22.28 -14.22 -7.41
CA PRO A 261 22.49 -15.45 -6.65
C PRO A 261 22.20 -15.25 -5.15
N GLY A 262 21.44 -16.19 -4.56
CA GLY A 262 21.05 -16.12 -3.15
C GLY A 262 19.80 -15.31 -2.85
N SER A 263 19.11 -14.79 -3.87
CA SER A 263 17.88 -14.03 -3.73
C SER A 263 16.62 -14.89 -3.61
N SER A 264 16.72 -16.14 -3.18
CA SER A 264 15.59 -17.07 -3.08
C SER A 264 14.57 -16.75 -1.97
N ASN A 265 14.89 -15.79 -1.10
CA ASN A 265 14.03 -15.37 0.02
C ASN A 265 14.21 -13.88 0.29
N TRP A 266 14.06 -13.05 -0.77
CA TRP A 266 14.17 -11.60 -0.69
C TRP A 266 12.80 -10.93 -0.68
N TYR A 267 12.72 -9.87 0.13
CA TYR A 267 11.55 -9.02 0.23
C TYR A 267 11.97 -7.54 0.13
N MET A 268 11.20 -6.63 0.74
CA MET A 268 11.41 -5.18 0.63
C MET A 268 12.83 -4.76 1.03
N GLY A 269 13.29 -5.23 2.19
CA GLY A 269 14.60 -4.83 2.75
C GLY A 269 15.76 -5.28 1.89
N GLU A 270 15.79 -6.55 1.51
CA GLU A 270 16.87 -7.12 0.69
C GLU A 270 16.92 -6.48 -0.70
N ASN A 271 15.74 -6.17 -1.30
CA ASN A 271 15.69 -5.47 -2.58
C ASN A 271 16.26 -4.04 -2.46
N ILE A 272 15.91 -3.31 -1.40
CA ILE A 272 16.46 -1.97 -1.11
C ILE A 272 17.97 -2.03 -0.94
N ASP A 273 18.47 -2.97 -0.15
CA ASP A 273 19.90 -3.12 0.14
C ASP A 273 20.70 -3.50 -1.11
N ALA A 274 20.16 -4.43 -1.92
CA ALA A 274 20.79 -4.82 -3.18
C ALA A 274 20.87 -3.65 -4.18
N TYR A 275 19.83 -2.82 -4.23
CA TYR A 275 19.83 -1.65 -5.10
C TYR A 275 20.80 -0.55 -4.60
N ARG A 276 20.71 -0.18 -3.32
CA ARG A 276 21.58 0.85 -2.71
C ARG A 276 23.07 0.47 -2.73
N SER A 277 23.37 -0.81 -2.60
CA SER A 277 24.76 -1.29 -2.72
C SER A 277 25.27 -1.37 -4.16
N GLY A 278 24.41 -1.12 -5.16
CA GLY A 278 24.79 -1.23 -6.58
C GLY A 278 24.90 -2.67 -7.06
N GLN A 279 24.25 -3.62 -6.41
CA GLN A 279 24.27 -5.03 -6.82
C GLN A 279 23.33 -5.31 -8.00
N VAL A 280 22.27 -4.52 -8.18
CA VAL A 280 21.26 -4.71 -9.22
C VAL A 280 21.03 -3.46 -10.06
N ALA A 281 20.69 -3.66 -11.34
CA ALA A 281 20.36 -2.59 -12.26
C ALA A 281 18.95 -2.03 -12.02
N MET A 282 18.03 -2.88 -11.57
CA MET A 282 16.64 -2.53 -11.30
C MET A 282 16.16 -3.19 -10.01
N GLN A 283 15.17 -2.58 -9.36
CA GLN A 283 14.41 -3.23 -8.30
C GLN A 283 12.92 -2.99 -8.45
N MET A 284 12.12 -4.01 -8.16
CA MET A 284 10.70 -3.89 -7.90
C MET A 284 10.49 -3.62 -6.42
N ASN A 285 9.71 -2.61 -6.10
CA ASN A 285 9.31 -2.33 -4.71
C ASN A 285 8.05 -1.45 -4.70
N PHE A 286 7.44 -1.28 -3.54
CA PHE A 286 6.43 -0.26 -3.35
C PHE A 286 7.06 1.14 -3.35
N ALA A 287 6.26 2.15 -3.74
CA ALA A 287 6.74 3.52 -3.92
C ALA A 287 7.26 4.17 -2.62
N PHE A 288 6.84 3.68 -1.46
CA PHE A 288 7.28 4.22 -0.16
C PHE A 288 8.81 4.31 0.00
N ILE A 289 9.57 3.50 -0.78
CA ILE A 289 11.04 3.51 -0.72
C ILE A 289 11.67 4.67 -1.49
N TRP A 290 10.95 5.30 -2.43
CA TRP A 290 11.53 6.26 -3.37
C TRP A 290 12.12 7.50 -2.70
N PRO A 291 11.50 8.10 -1.64
CA PRO A 291 12.15 9.17 -0.88
C PRO A 291 13.51 8.77 -0.32
N GLY A 292 13.61 7.56 0.23
CA GLY A 292 14.86 7.03 0.75
C GLY A 292 15.90 6.70 -0.33
N VAL A 293 15.48 6.38 -1.56
CA VAL A 293 16.38 6.21 -2.70
C VAL A 293 16.96 7.56 -3.13
N GLU A 294 16.15 8.61 -3.21
CA GLU A 294 16.62 9.95 -3.56
C GLU A 294 17.57 10.54 -2.52
N ALA A 295 17.38 10.23 -1.25
CA ALA A 295 18.23 10.68 -0.15
C ALA A 295 19.56 9.89 -0.05
N ASP A 296 19.69 8.76 -0.74
CA ASP A 296 20.89 7.89 -0.66
C ASP A 296 22.06 8.44 -1.49
N GLU A 297 23.26 8.49 -0.90
CA GLU A 297 24.46 9.04 -1.56
C GLU A 297 24.92 8.22 -2.76
N ASN A 298 24.66 6.89 -2.77
CA ASN A 298 25.13 5.97 -3.81
C ASN A 298 24.23 5.96 -5.04
N VAL A 299 22.91 6.06 -4.84
CA VAL A 299 21.91 5.84 -5.88
C VAL A 299 20.98 7.04 -6.10
N GLY A 300 20.92 8.00 -5.19
CA GLY A 300 20.16 9.24 -5.31
C GLY A 300 20.81 10.29 -6.22
N ASN A 301 20.36 11.55 -6.12
CA ASN A 301 20.89 12.70 -6.84
C ASN A 301 20.88 12.53 -8.38
N GLY A 302 19.80 11.97 -8.93
CA GLY A 302 19.60 11.76 -10.36
C GLY A 302 20.31 10.55 -10.97
N LYS A 303 20.91 9.70 -10.14
CA LYS A 303 21.44 8.39 -10.57
C LYS A 303 20.35 7.33 -10.75
N SER A 304 19.23 7.49 -10.04
CA SER A 304 18.05 6.65 -10.18
C SER A 304 17.02 7.25 -11.12
N GLY A 305 16.21 6.39 -11.70
CA GLY A 305 14.98 6.72 -12.39
C GLY A 305 13.87 5.77 -11.94
N TYR A 306 12.65 6.16 -12.23
CA TYR A 306 11.45 5.46 -11.77
C TYR A 306 10.52 5.18 -12.96
N PHE A 307 9.80 4.07 -12.92
CA PHE A 307 8.78 3.76 -13.92
C PHE A 307 7.67 2.89 -13.34
N PRO A 308 6.42 3.03 -13.85
CA PRO A 308 5.32 2.16 -13.48
C PRO A 308 5.58 0.71 -13.88
N ASN A 309 4.85 -0.23 -13.28
CA ASN A 309 4.92 -1.62 -13.72
C ASN A 309 4.62 -1.72 -15.23
N PRO A 310 5.48 -2.38 -16.04
CA PRO A 310 5.30 -2.43 -17.49
C PRO A 310 4.09 -3.28 -17.92
N ALA A 311 3.56 -3.00 -19.11
CA ALA A 311 2.41 -3.71 -19.65
C ALA A 311 2.69 -5.18 -19.98
N GLY A 312 1.68 -6.03 -19.77
CA GLY A 312 1.64 -7.40 -20.28
C GLY A 312 0.56 -7.58 -21.36
N PRO A 313 0.31 -8.82 -21.77
CA PRO A 313 -0.67 -9.11 -22.83
C PRO A 313 -2.11 -8.67 -22.53
N ALA A 314 -2.51 -8.67 -21.27
CA ALA A 314 -3.87 -8.31 -20.83
C ALA A 314 -4.02 -6.82 -20.48
N GLY A 315 -2.94 -6.05 -20.43
CA GLY A 315 -2.96 -4.64 -20.12
C GLY A 315 -1.77 -4.21 -19.28
N GLN A 316 -1.87 -3.00 -18.69
CA GLN A 316 -0.89 -2.46 -17.78
C GLN A 316 -1.53 -2.28 -16.41
N PHE A 317 -1.03 -3.02 -15.42
CA PHE A 317 -1.54 -2.99 -14.06
C PHE A 317 -0.39 -3.02 -13.07
N ALA A 318 -0.58 -2.38 -11.92
CA ALA A 318 0.32 -2.41 -10.78
C ALA A 318 -0.44 -2.79 -9.51
N GLN A 319 0.22 -3.47 -8.59
CA GLN A 319 -0.34 -3.80 -7.29
C GLN A 319 -0.56 -2.52 -6.49
N LEU A 320 -1.79 -2.27 -6.05
CA LEU A 320 -2.06 -1.27 -5.02
C LEU A 320 -1.42 -1.74 -3.72
N GLY A 321 -0.63 -0.89 -3.12
CA GLY A 321 -0.22 -1.00 -1.73
C GLY A 321 -0.86 0.19 -1.05
N GLY A 322 -0.97 0.21 0.17
CA GLY A 322 -1.53 1.38 0.82
C GLY A 322 -2.60 0.99 1.77
N GLN A 323 -3.02 1.97 2.48
CA GLN A 323 -3.59 1.69 3.78
C GLN A 323 -4.56 2.78 4.18
N GLY A 324 -5.58 2.36 4.90
CA GLY A 324 -6.57 3.24 5.50
C GLY A 324 -6.36 3.39 7.00
N ILE A 325 -6.65 4.57 7.53
CA ILE A 325 -6.69 4.80 8.97
C ILE A 325 -8.10 4.58 9.49
N SER A 326 -8.24 3.64 10.44
CA SER A 326 -9.49 3.26 11.10
C SER A 326 -9.48 3.65 12.57
N VAL A 327 -10.66 3.96 13.12
CA VAL A 327 -10.86 4.02 14.57
C VAL A 327 -11.16 2.63 15.08
N VAL A 328 -10.39 2.19 16.09
CA VAL A 328 -10.59 0.87 16.71
C VAL A 328 -11.84 0.89 17.59
N ALA A 329 -12.75 -0.06 17.34
CA ALA A 329 -14.05 -0.09 18.01
C ALA A 329 -13.96 -0.35 19.54
N TYR A 330 -12.84 -0.87 20.01
CA TYR A 330 -12.58 -1.15 21.43
C TYR A 330 -11.93 0.03 22.18
N SER A 331 -11.56 1.09 21.47
CA SER A 331 -11.01 2.32 22.08
C SER A 331 -12.07 3.02 22.93
N GLU A 332 -11.68 3.44 24.12
CA GLU A 332 -12.48 4.31 24.99
C GLU A 332 -12.33 5.80 24.61
N LYS A 333 -11.45 6.13 23.63
CA LYS A 333 -11.10 7.49 23.21
C LYS A 333 -11.54 7.77 21.76
N GLN A 334 -12.64 7.17 21.33
CA GLN A 334 -13.10 7.26 19.93
C GLN A 334 -13.33 8.71 19.47
N ASP A 335 -13.83 9.60 20.33
CA ASP A 335 -14.06 11.00 19.98
C ASP A 335 -12.74 11.71 19.61
N ALA A 336 -11.69 11.55 20.40
CA ALA A 336 -10.38 12.11 20.12
C ALA A 336 -9.71 11.45 18.89
N ALA A 337 -9.91 10.14 18.69
CA ALA A 337 -9.46 9.43 17.50
C ALA A 337 -10.15 9.96 16.21
N LEU A 338 -11.43 10.28 16.29
CA LEU A 338 -12.17 10.91 15.18
C LEU A 338 -11.67 12.33 14.90
N GLU A 339 -11.29 13.10 15.94
CA GLU A 339 -10.66 14.43 15.75
C GLU A 339 -9.33 14.30 14.98
N TYR A 340 -8.54 13.25 15.23
CA TYR A 340 -7.33 12.98 14.46
C TYR A 340 -7.63 12.69 12.99
N ILE A 341 -8.65 11.86 12.70
CA ILE A 341 -9.08 11.58 11.32
C ILE A 341 -9.55 12.86 10.61
N GLN A 342 -10.32 13.73 11.30
CA GLN A 342 -10.77 14.99 10.73
C GLN A 342 -9.61 15.93 10.41
N TRP A 343 -8.64 16.03 11.31
CA TRP A 343 -7.43 16.81 11.10
C TRP A 343 -6.60 16.25 9.94
N PHE A 344 -6.37 14.93 9.92
CA PHE A 344 -5.59 14.27 8.87
C PHE A 344 -6.22 14.36 7.48
N ALA A 345 -7.55 14.50 7.39
CA ALA A 345 -8.27 14.67 6.13
C ALA A 345 -8.12 16.08 5.51
N GLN A 346 -7.51 17.05 6.20
CA GLN A 346 -7.37 18.41 5.70
C GLN A 346 -6.36 18.49 4.55
N PRO A 347 -6.64 19.27 3.48
CA PRO A 347 -5.74 19.36 2.33
C PRO A 347 -4.32 19.84 2.68
N GLU A 348 -4.21 20.77 3.64
CA GLU A 348 -2.94 21.32 4.08
C GLU A 348 -2.10 20.25 4.79
N VAL A 349 -2.73 19.43 5.63
CA VAL A 349 -2.09 18.31 6.34
C VAL A 349 -1.67 17.23 5.34
N GLN A 350 -2.50 16.91 4.36
CA GLN A 350 -2.20 15.94 3.31
C GLN A 350 -1.07 16.42 2.38
N ALA A 351 -0.98 17.73 2.11
CA ALA A 351 0.14 18.31 1.36
C ALA A 351 1.46 18.19 2.13
N GLN A 352 1.45 18.52 3.43
CA GLN A 352 2.61 18.36 4.31
C GLN A 352 2.99 16.88 4.47
N TRP A 353 1.99 15.98 4.50
CA TRP A 353 2.20 14.53 4.51
C TRP A 353 3.05 14.07 3.32
N TRP A 354 2.74 14.55 2.10
CA TRP A 354 3.54 14.28 0.91
C TRP A 354 4.97 14.84 1.01
N GLU A 355 5.13 16.06 1.51
CA GLU A 355 6.45 16.69 1.67
C GLU A 355 7.36 15.93 2.63
N LEU A 356 6.79 15.31 3.66
CA LEU A 356 7.51 14.50 4.65
C LEU A 356 7.84 13.07 4.17
N GLY A 357 7.37 12.68 2.98
CA GLY A 357 7.59 11.35 2.42
C GLY A 357 6.45 10.37 2.65
N GLY A 358 5.28 10.86 3.08
CA GLY A 358 4.02 10.14 2.99
C GLY A 358 3.47 10.18 1.57
N TYR A 359 2.43 9.40 1.31
CA TYR A 359 1.79 9.32 0.00
C TYR A 359 0.31 9.64 0.12
N SER A 360 -0.03 10.90 -0.15
CA SER A 360 -1.42 11.36 -0.06
C SER A 360 -2.31 10.68 -1.10
N ALA A 361 -3.50 10.26 -0.66
CA ALA A 361 -4.57 9.77 -1.51
C ALA A 361 -5.59 10.87 -1.89
N LEU A 362 -5.41 12.11 -1.39
CA LEU A 362 -6.34 13.21 -1.58
C LEU A 362 -6.13 13.87 -2.95
N LYS A 363 -7.18 13.96 -3.76
CA LYS A 363 -7.13 14.56 -5.11
C LYS A 363 -6.63 16.00 -5.10
N ALA A 364 -7.05 16.81 -4.11
CA ALA A 364 -6.59 18.20 -4.00
C ALA A 364 -5.06 18.33 -3.92
N VAL A 365 -4.36 17.31 -3.45
CA VAL A 365 -2.89 17.25 -3.40
C VAL A 365 -2.33 16.70 -4.70
N VAL A 366 -2.79 15.52 -5.13
CA VAL A 366 -2.17 14.81 -6.26
C VAL A 366 -2.53 15.40 -7.62
N GLU A 367 -3.62 16.15 -7.72
CA GLU A 367 -4.05 16.87 -8.93
C GLU A 367 -3.54 18.34 -8.98
N ASP A 368 -2.78 18.78 -7.95
CA ASP A 368 -2.13 20.10 -8.01
C ASP A 368 -1.18 20.19 -9.21
N PRO A 369 -1.23 21.25 -10.01
CA PRO A 369 -0.37 21.39 -11.20
C PRO A 369 1.13 21.26 -10.93
N GLY A 370 1.59 21.53 -9.72
CA GLY A 370 2.99 21.40 -9.31
C GLY A 370 3.37 19.99 -8.86
N PHE A 371 2.39 19.13 -8.56
CA PHE A 371 2.64 17.82 -7.95
C PHE A 371 3.57 16.95 -8.78
N ALA A 372 3.29 16.79 -10.07
CA ALA A 372 4.06 15.92 -10.98
C ALA A 372 5.57 16.24 -11.05
N THR A 373 5.96 17.45 -10.66
CA THR A 373 7.36 17.92 -10.65
C THR A 373 7.89 18.18 -9.24
N SER A 374 7.13 17.92 -8.21
CA SER A 374 7.51 18.18 -6.82
C SER A 374 8.63 17.25 -6.33
N GLN A 375 8.65 16.02 -6.85
CA GLN A 375 9.68 15.01 -6.58
C GLN A 375 10.07 14.28 -7.87
N PRO A 376 11.28 13.72 -7.98
CA PRO A 376 11.72 12.98 -9.18
C PRO A 376 10.81 11.79 -9.55
N TYR A 377 10.10 11.23 -8.58
CA TYR A 377 9.19 10.08 -8.73
C TYR A 377 7.71 10.45 -8.78
N ALA A 378 7.33 11.72 -8.59
CA ALA A 378 5.93 12.13 -8.45
C ALA A 378 5.08 11.80 -9.68
N GLN A 379 5.57 12.03 -10.90
CA GLN A 379 4.88 11.65 -12.12
C GLN A 379 4.71 10.12 -12.21
N THR A 380 5.75 9.36 -11.88
CA THR A 380 5.69 7.89 -11.89
C THR A 380 4.66 7.38 -10.88
N PHE A 381 4.55 8.03 -9.70
CA PHE A 381 3.52 7.70 -8.73
C PHE A 381 2.11 7.90 -9.32
N LEU A 382 1.84 9.06 -9.94
CA LEU A 382 0.54 9.31 -10.60
C LEU A 382 0.23 8.28 -11.69
N ASP A 383 1.19 8.01 -12.55
CA ASP A 383 1.04 7.06 -13.65
C ASP A 383 0.78 5.63 -13.12
N SER A 384 1.43 5.26 -12.01
CA SER A 384 1.24 3.97 -11.34
C SER A 384 -0.13 3.87 -10.67
N MET A 385 -0.57 4.93 -9.97
CA MET A 385 -1.90 4.96 -9.33
C MET A 385 -3.05 4.89 -10.34
N ALA A 386 -2.82 5.32 -11.58
CA ALA A 386 -3.82 5.23 -12.64
C ALA A 386 -4.07 3.80 -13.15
N ILE A 387 -3.18 2.86 -12.84
CA ILE A 387 -3.23 1.47 -13.35
C ILE A 387 -3.34 0.43 -12.23
N VAL A 388 -3.72 0.82 -11.03
CA VAL A 388 -3.72 -0.10 -9.87
C VAL A 388 -4.81 -1.16 -9.96
N LYS A 389 -4.48 -2.34 -9.48
CA LYS A 389 -5.37 -3.39 -9.03
C LYS A 389 -4.99 -3.77 -7.61
N ASP A 390 -5.99 -4.09 -6.81
CA ASP A 390 -5.80 -4.39 -5.40
C ASP A 390 -5.78 -5.90 -5.14
N PHE A 391 -5.32 -6.25 -3.93
CA PHE A 391 -5.47 -7.56 -3.33
C PHE A 391 -6.94 -7.91 -3.10
N TRP A 392 -7.18 -9.17 -2.80
CA TRP A 392 -8.49 -9.63 -2.42
C TRP A 392 -8.77 -9.25 -0.95
N ALA A 393 -9.71 -8.33 -0.71
CA ALA A 393 -10.10 -7.91 0.64
C ALA A 393 -11.08 -8.88 1.32
N GLU A 394 -10.98 -10.16 0.97
CA GLU A 394 -11.81 -11.23 1.52
C GLU A 394 -11.52 -11.41 3.03
N PRO A 395 -12.54 -11.50 3.91
CA PRO A 395 -12.33 -11.68 5.35
C PRO A 395 -11.45 -12.87 5.73
N ALA A 396 -11.48 -13.96 4.95
CA ALA A 396 -10.64 -15.14 5.11
C ALA A 396 -9.23 -14.99 4.49
N TYR A 397 -8.81 -13.78 4.08
CA TYR A 397 -7.57 -13.57 3.33
C TYR A 397 -6.32 -14.20 3.96
N ALA A 398 -6.21 -14.18 5.29
CA ALA A 398 -5.08 -14.79 5.97
C ALA A 398 -4.94 -16.30 5.68
N ASP A 399 -6.06 -17.02 5.60
CA ASP A 399 -6.08 -18.46 5.29
C ASP A 399 -5.88 -18.70 3.79
N LEU A 400 -6.34 -17.79 2.93
CA LEU A 400 -6.13 -17.84 1.49
C LEU A 400 -4.66 -17.54 1.09
N LEU A 401 -3.98 -16.70 1.86
CA LEU A 401 -2.61 -16.28 1.60
C LEU A 401 -1.60 -17.43 1.74
N ILE A 402 -1.75 -18.26 2.77
CA ILE A 402 -0.81 -19.34 3.08
C ILE A 402 -0.59 -20.30 1.89
N PRO A 403 -1.64 -20.91 1.32
CA PRO A 403 -1.46 -21.79 0.16
C PRO A 403 -0.94 -21.05 -1.09
N MET A 404 -1.31 -19.79 -1.27
CA MET A 404 -0.78 -18.99 -2.39
C MET A 404 0.74 -18.81 -2.28
N GLN A 405 1.24 -18.42 -1.13
CA GLN A 405 2.67 -18.28 -0.86
C GLN A 405 3.42 -19.61 -1.11
N GLU A 406 2.90 -20.69 -0.57
CA GLU A 406 3.55 -22.02 -0.69
C GLU A 406 3.61 -22.51 -2.12
N ARG A 407 2.50 -22.50 -2.83
CA ARG A 407 2.44 -23.03 -4.20
C ARG A 407 3.25 -22.22 -5.18
N ILE A 408 3.17 -20.90 -5.08
CA ILE A 408 3.92 -19.99 -5.96
C ILE A 408 5.41 -20.10 -5.69
N HIS A 409 5.81 -20.07 -4.40
CA HIS A 409 7.24 -20.21 -4.06
C HIS A 409 7.82 -21.55 -4.49
N ASN A 410 7.09 -22.66 -4.29
CA ASN A 410 7.55 -23.98 -4.71
C ASN A 410 7.75 -24.05 -6.22
N TYR A 411 6.87 -23.46 -7.00
CA TYR A 411 7.03 -23.42 -8.46
C TYR A 411 8.13 -22.46 -8.92
N VAL A 412 8.11 -21.22 -8.46
CA VAL A 412 9.02 -20.16 -8.95
C VAL A 412 10.44 -20.39 -8.47
N ILE A 413 10.62 -20.68 -7.19
CA ILE A 413 11.93 -20.72 -6.53
C ILE A 413 12.49 -22.14 -6.45
N ALA A 414 11.70 -23.10 -5.96
CA ALA A 414 12.17 -24.48 -5.85
C ALA A 414 12.15 -25.22 -7.19
N GLY A 415 11.36 -24.78 -8.15
CA GLY A 415 11.25 -25.40 -9.49
C GLY A 415 10.36 -26.63 -9.53
N ASP A 416 9.46 -26.78 -8.55
CA ASP A 416 8.60 -27.94 -8.41
C ASP A 416 7.36 -27.85 -9.34
N GLY A 417 7.09 -28.91 -10.10
CA GLY A 417 5.88 -29.02 -10.91
C GLY A 417 5.80 -28.03 -12.09
N SER A 418 4.58 -27.64 -12.45
CA SER A 418 4.28 -26.65 -13.47
C SER A 418 3.49 -25.48 -12.93
N ALA A 419 3.43 -24.37 -13.66
CA ALA A 419 2.58 -23.22 -13.32
C ALA A 419 1.11 -23.64 -13.23
N GLN A 420 0.66 -24.51 -14.13
CA GLN A 420 -0.69 -25.05 -14.09
C GLN A 420 -0.93 -25.86 -12.81
N ASP A 421 -0.04 -26.78 -12.44
CA ASP A 421 -0.20 -27.58 -11.20
C ASP A 421 -0.27 -26.68 -9.95
N ALA A 422 0.52 -25.61 -9.92
CA ALA A 422 0.51 -24.64 -8.83
C ALA A 422 -0.84 -23.91 -8.72
N LEU A 423 -1.36 -23.38 -9.83
CA LEU A 423 -2.62 -22.63 -9.84
C LEU A 423 -3.86 -23.54 -9.72
N ASP A 424 -3.88 -24.71 -10.33
CA ASP A 424 -4.94 -25.73 -10.11
C ASP A 424 -4.97 -26.19 -8.65
N GLY A 425 -3.79 -26.28 -8.04
CA GLY A 425 -3.67 -26.55 -6.61
C GLY A 425 -4.24 -25.42 -5.78
N LEU A 426 -3.96 -24.18 -6.14
CA LEU A 426 -4.46 -23.02 -5.44
C LEU A 426 -6.00 -22.92 -5.48
N VAL A 427 -6.61 -23.22 -6.64
CA VAL A 427 -8.08 -23.31 -6.76
C VAL A 427 -8.64 -24.30 -5.76
N ARG A 428 -8.04 -25.49 -5.62
CA ARG A 428 -8.50 -26.51 -4.65
C ARG A 428 -8.39 -26.02 -3.21
N ASP A 429 -7.22 -25.47 -2.83
CA ASP A 429 -6.99 -25.02 -1.45
C ASP A 429 -7.94 -23.88 -1.08
N TRP A 430 -8.15 -22.92 -1.97
CA TRP A 430 -9.07 -21.81 -1.73
C TRP A 430 -10.53 -22.24 -1.70
N THR A 431 -10.91 -23.23 -2.49
CA THR A 431 -12.25 -23.84 -2.43
C THR A 431 -12.49 -24.45 -1.04
N GLU A 432 -11.51 -25.20 -0.49
CA GLU A 432 -11.60 -25.77 0.87
C GLU A 432 -11.78 -24.68 1.94
N VAL A 433 -11.04 -23.55 1.83
CA VAL A 433 -11.21 -22.41 2.75
C VAL A 433 -12.64 -21.86 2.69
N PHE A 434 -13.21 -21.69 1.50
CA PHE A 434 -14.58 -21.16 1.36
C PHE A 434 -15.65 -22.17 1.79
N GLU A 435 -15.43 -23.49 1.63
CA GLU A 435 -16.30 -24.53 2.17
C GLU A 435 -16.29 -24.49 3.71
N ASP A 436 -15.11 -24.36 4.33
CA ASP A 436 -14.95 -24.27 5.79
C ASP A 436 -15.61 -23.01 6.37
N GLU A 437 -15.56 -21.88 5.63
CA GLU A 437 -16.24 -20.63 5.97
C GLU A 437 -17.76 -20.66 5.70
N GLY A 438 -18.27 -21.74 5.06
CA GLY A 438 -19.70 -21.89 4.73
C GLY A 438 -20.18 -20.95 3.63
N LYS A 439 -19.27 -20.52 2.75
CA LYS A 439 -19.54 -19.66 1.58
C LYS A 439 -19.85 -20.44 0.32
N LEU A 440 -19.48 -21.73 0.28
CA LEU A 440 -19.76 -22.71 -0.76
C LEU A 440 -20.57 -23.89 -0.24
#